data_b153c84dcb10581710d5d836d5c9d4a7
#
_entry.id   b153c84dcb10581710d5d836d5c9d4a7
#
_cell.length_a   1.000
_cell.length_b   1.000
_cell.length_c   1.000
_cell.angle_alpha   90.00
_cell.angle_beta   90.00
_cell.angle_gamma   90.00
#
_symmetry.space_group_name_H-M   'P 1'
#
loop_
_entity.id
_entity.type
_entity.pdbx_description
1 polymer ?
#
loop_
_entity_poly.entity_id
_entity_poly.type
_entity_poly.pdbx_seq_one_letter_code
_entity_poly.pdbx_strand_id
1 'polypeptide(L)'
;LGKFEAGPHFLEVGDTFKITTDDILGTKDLVSTTFKGLPKDVQPGDFLLIDDGKVRVEVTEASDTVVTTRVVVAGNVSDNKGINLPGVAVNVPALSEKDEDDLRWALRIGADLIALSFVRDAQDVQRVHFIMDEEGRRVPVIAKIEKPQAVDHLEEIIDAFDAIMVARGDLGVELPLEAVPIVQKKAVEFARRMAKPVIVATQMLESMIDNPVPTRAETSDVANAVLDGADAVMLSGETSVGKYPVQVVETMARIVDSTEEHGLDRIAPLNVTPRTQGGAITMAAVEVANFVRAKYLCIFTESGDSARRMSRLRSSIPML
;
A
#
# COMPACT_ATOMS: atom_id res chain seq x y z
N LEU A 1 -15.36 -3.81 -11.99
CA LEU A 1 -16.37 -4.41 -12.87
C LEU A 1 -17.42 -5.15 -12.04
N GLY A 2 -18.65 -5.28 -12.58
CA GLY A 2 -19.68 -6.14 -12.04
C GLY A 2 -19.46 -7.62 -12.34
N LYS A 3 -20.56 -8.42 -12.23
CA LYS A 3 -20.54 -9.85 -12.51
C LYS A 3 -20.88 -10.12 -13.97
N PHE A 4 -20.35 -11.20 -14.52
CA PHE A 4 -20.63 -11.68 -15.88
C PHE A 4 -21.63 -12.85 -15.86
N GLU A 5 -22.37 -13.04 -16.94
CA GLU A 5 -23.32 -14.18 -17.10
C GLU A 5 -22.61 -15.53 -17.14
N ALA A 6 -21.41 -15.56 -17.75
CA ALA A 6 -20.60 -16.77 -17.89
C ALA A 6 -19.12 -16.40 -17.75
N GLY A 7 -18.38 -17.15 -16.96
CA GLY A 7 -16.93 -17.19 -16.74
C GLY A 7 -16.08 -16.01 -17.25
N PRO A 8 -14.77 -16.11 -17.21
CA PRO A 8 -13.92 -15.05 -17.74
C PRO A 8 -14.04 -14.97 -19.27
N HIS A 9 -14.04 -13.74 -19.79
CA HIS A 9 -14.04 -13.46 -21.22
C HIS A 9 -12.68 -12.91 -21.64
N PHE A 10 -12.12 -13.46 -22.71
CA PHE A 10 -10.90 -12.93 -23.29
C PHE A 10 -11.23 -11.80 -24.27
N LEU A 11 -10.62 -10.64 -24.04
CA LEU A 11 -10.69 -9.47 -24.92
C LEU A 11 -9.44 -9.42 -25.79
N GLU A 12 -9.63 -9.25 -27.10
CA GLU A 12 -8.54 -9.10 -28.07
C GLU A 12 -8.21 -7.61 -28.31
N VAL A 13 -6.98 -7.32 -28.72
CA VAL A 13 -6.61 -5.95 -29.11
C VAL A 13 -7.49 -5.47 -30.26
N GLY A 14 -8.08 -4.29 -30.08
CA GLY A 14 -9.00 -3.69 -31.05
C GLY A 14 -10.46 -3.97 -30.79
N ASP A 15 -10.81 -4.93 -29.93
CA ASP A 15 -12.20 -5.17 -29.53
C ASP A 15 -12.82 -3.90 -28.92
N THR A 16 -14.12 -3.74 -29.15
CA THR A 16 -14.93 -2.74 -28.46
C THR A 16 -15.49 -3.34 -27.20
N PHE A 17 -15.17 -2.74 -26.04
CA PHE A 17 -15.67 -3.17 -24.75
C PHE A 17 -16.39 -1.98 -24.07
N LYS A 18 -17.59 -2.20 -23.56
CA LYS A 18 -18.42 -1.16 -22.95
C LYS A 18 -18.60 -1.39 -21.47
N ILE A 19 -18.59 -0.30 -20.72
CA ILE A 19 -18.80 -0.30 -19.27
C ILE A 19 -19.98 0.59 -18.96
N THR A 20 -21.01 0.05 -18.30
CA THR A 20 -22.23 0.81 -17.96
C THR A 20 -22.42 0.98 -16.47
N THR A 21 -23.09 2.06 -16.10
CA THR A 21 -23.55 2.30 -14.72
C THR A 21 -24.86 1.60 -14.42
N ASP A 22 -25.53 1.02 -15.41
CA ASP A 22 -26.72 0.19 -15.21
C ASP A 22 -26.34 -1.13 -14.53
N ASP A 23 -27.23 -1.60 -13.66
CA ASP A 23 -26.99 -2.84 -12.91
C ASP A 23 -27.43 -4.05 -13.76
N ILE A 24 -26.49 -4.59 -14.51
CA ILE A 24 -26.69 -5.72 -15.43
C ILE A 24 -25.68 -6.84 -15.18
N LEU A 25 -26.01 -8.06 -15.58
CA LEU A 25 -25.02 -9.12 -15.79
C LEU A 25 -24.24 -8.84 -17.08
N GLY A 26 -22.92 -8.89 -16.98
CA GLY A 26 -22.02 -8.58 -18.09
C GLY A 26 -21.92 -9.70 -19.11
N THR A 27 -21.58 -9.32 -20.32
CA THR A 27 -21.22 -10.18 -21.45
C THR A 27 -19.80 -9.87 -21.91
N LYS A 28 -19.33 -10.51 -22.99
CA LYS A 28 -18.03 -10.16 -23.59
C LYS A 28 -17.94 -8.67 -23.99
N ASP A 29 -19.07 -8.04 -24.38
CA ASP A 29 -19.07 -6.74 -25.01
C ASP A 29 -19.48 -5.59 -24.05
N LEU A 30 -20.16 -5.92 -22.94
CA LEU A 30 -20.73 -4.93 -22.02
C LEU A 30 -20.74 -5.48 -20.59
N VAL A 31 -20.32 -4.67 -19.63
CA VAL A 31 -20.36 -5.03 -18.19
C VAL A 31 -20.75 -3.84 -17.34
N SER A 32 -21.37 -4.10 -16.18
CA SER A 32 -21.68 -3.06 -15.21
C SER A 32 -20.45 -2.60 -14.42
N THR A 33 -20.53 -1.39 -13.85
CA THR A 33 -19.59 -0.90 -12.84
C THR A 33 -20.35 -0.44 -11.61
N THR A 34 -19.74 -0.64 -10.43
CA THR A 34 -20.24 -0.09 -9.16
C THR A 34 -20.03 1.42 -9.04
N PHE A 35 -19.02 1.95 -9.75
CA PHE A 35 -18.72 3.37 -9.74
C PHE A 35 -19.62 4.13 -10.72
N LYS A 36 -20.69 4.72 -10.18
CA LYS A 36 -21.70 5.45 -10.97
C LYS A 36 -21.21 6.77 -11.58
N GLY A 37 -20.10 7.31 -11.09
CA GLY A 37 -19.44 8.52 -11.60
C GLY A 37 -18.59 8.28 -12.84
N LEU A 38 -18.24 7.03 -13.17
CA LEU A 38 -17.28 6.70 -14.23
C LEU A 38 -17.52 7.47 -15.54
N PRO A 39 -18.74 7.52 -16.12
CA PRO A 39 -18.93 8.21 -17.40
C PRO A 39 -18.71 9.73 -17.36
N LYS A 40 -18.80 10.33 -16.16
CA LYS A 40 -18.60 11.79 -15.97
C LYS A 40 -17.14 12.15 -15.72
N ASP A 41 -16.38 11.20 -15.20
CA ASP A 41 -14.99 11.41 -14.78
C ASP A 41 -13.99 11.11 -15.91
N VAL A 42 -14.44 10.40 -16.98
CA VAL A 42 -13.56 10.02 -18.09
C VAL A 42 -13.89 10.79 -19.36
N GLN A 43 -12.90 10.95 -20.23
CA GLN A 43 -13.03 11.57 -21.55
C GLN A 43 -12.35 10.71 -22.63
N PRO A 44 -12.71 10.88 -23.92
CA PRO A 44 -12.03 10.19 -25.02
C PRO A 44 -10.52 10.42 -24.99
N GLY A 45 -9.76 9.31 -25.06
CA GLY A 45 -8.30 9.28 -24.95
C GLY A 45 -7.79 8.85 -23.58
N ASP A 46 -8.63 8.83 -22.54
CA ASP A 46 -8.24 8.29 -21.23
C ASP A 46 -8.07 6.76 -21.30
N PHE A 47 -7.22 6.25 -20.43
CA PHE A 47 -7.02 4.81 -20.30
C PHE A 47 -7.66 4.29 -19.02
N LEU A 48 -8.33 3.13 -19.15
CA LEU A 48 -8.80 2.35 -18.02
C LEU A 48 -7.95 1.08 -17.93
N LEU A 49 -7.47 0.79 -16.72
CA LEU A 49 -6.71 -0.41 -16.41
C LEU A 49 -7.59 -1.37 -15.62
N ILE A 50 -7.75 -2.58 -16.10
CA ILE A 50 -8.62 -3.61 -15.51
C ILE A 50 -7.73 -4.73 -14.96
N ASP A 51 -8.08 -5.24 -13.76
CA ASP A 51 -7.33 -6.31 -13.08
C ASP A 51 -5.84 -5.94 -12.93
N ASP A 52 -5.57 -4.82 -12.27
CA ASP A 52 -4.22 -4.29 -12.00
C ASP A 52 -3.37 -4.08 -13.26
N GLY A 53 -4.04 -3.67 -14.35
CA GLY A 53 -3.38 -3.36 -15.62
C GLY A 53 -3.14 -4.55 -16.53
N LYS A 54 -3.61 -5.75 -16.19
CA LYS A 54 -3.55 -6.93 -17.09
C LYS A 54 -4.32 -6.73 -18.39
N VAL A 55 -5.40 -5.94 -18.34
CA VAL A 55 -6.14 -5.48 -19.52
C VAL A 55 -6.13 -3.96 -19.52
N ARG A 56 -5.81 -3.35 -20.65
CA ARG A 56 -5.84 -1.91 -20.85
C ARG A 56 -6.81 -1.56 -21.96
N VAL A 57 -7.71 -0.63 -21.68
CA VAL A 57 -8.67 -0.13 -22.66
C VAL A 57 -8.59 1.39 -22.76
N GLU A 58 -8.78 1.94 -23.95
CA GLU A 58 -8.81 3.37 -24.23
C GLU A 58 -10.26 3.81 -24.39
N VAL A 59 -10.66 4.87 -23.70
CA VAL A 59 -12.00 5.46 -23.84
C VAL A 59 -12.12 6.10 -25.22
N THR A 60 -13.12 5.70 -25.98
CA THR A 60 -13.43 6.27 -27.29
C THR A 60 -14.65 7.19 -27.25
N GLU A 61 -15.60 6.91 -26.36
CA GLU A 61 -16.81 7.69 -26.17
C GLU A 61 -17.34 7.51 -24.74
N ALA A 62 -17.89 8.57 -24.15
CA ALA A 62 -18.63 8.53 -22.90
C ALA A 62 -20.00 9.16 -23.08
N SER A 63 -21.05 8.45 -22.64
CA SER A 63 -22.43 8.94 -22.57
C SER A 63 -22.85 9.11 -21.10
N ASP A 64 -24.12 9.37 -20.82
CA ASP A 64 -24.61 9.55 -19.45
C ASP A 64 -24.42 8.29 -18.57
N THR A 65 -24.53 7.11 -19.17
CA THR A 65 -24.49 5.81 -18.44
C THR A 65 -23.50 4.80 -18.98
N VAL A 66 -22.90 5.04 -20.15
CA VAL A 66 -22.04 4.06 -20.83
C VAL A 66 -20.73 4.71 -21.26
N VAL A 67 -19.64 4.02 -20.93
CA VAL A 67 -18.30 4.32 -21.45
C VAL A 67 -17.96 3.27 -22.50
N THR A 68 -17.75 3.71 -23.73
CA THR A 68 -17.30 2.85 -24.84
C THR A 68 -15.78 2.92 -24.91
N THR A 69 -15.16 1.77 -24.97
CA THR A 69 -13.69 1.67 -24.99
C THR A 69 -13.21 0.76 -26.13
N ARG A 70 -11.94 0.92 -26.47
CA ARG A 70 -11.19 0.05 -27.36
C ARG A 70 -10.09 -0.66 -26.59
N VAL A 71 -9.98 -1.97 -26.74
CA VAL A 71 -8.94 -2.78 -26.08
C VAL A 71 -7.57 -2.47 -26.69
N VAL A 72 -6.61 -2.09 -25.83
CA VAL A 72 -5.22 -1.78 -26.22
C VAL A 72 -4.26 -2.88 -25.76
N VAL A 73 -4.51 -3.49 -24.59
CA VAL A 73 -3.79 -4.67 -24.12
C VAL A 73 -4.81 -5.77 -23.87
N ALA A 74 -4.63 -6.88 -24.57
CA ALA A 74 -5.51 -8.05 -24.52
C ALA A 74 -5.38 -8.80 -23.20
N GLY A 75 -6.47 -9.43 -22.76
CA GLY A 75 -6.47 -10.28 -21.58
C GLY A 75 -7.86 -10.70 -21.12
N ASN A 76 -7.89 -11.46 -20.04
CA ASN A 76 -9.15 -11.93 -19.46
C ASN A 76 -9.78 -10.88 -18.54
N VAL A 77 -11.08 -10.67 -18.70
CA VAL A 77 -11.93 -9.92 -17.74
C VAL A 77 -12.87 -10.90 -17.05
N SER A 78 -13.09 -10.68 -15.74
CA SER A 78 -13.94 -11.55 -14.92
C SER A 78 -14.63 -10.75 -13.82
N ASP A 79 -15.46 -11.45 -13.02
CA ASP A 79 -16.25 -10.87 -11.95
C ASP A 79 -15.43 -10.03 -10.97
N ASN A 80 -16.00 -8.89 -10.56
CA ASN A 80 -15.51 -8.04 -9.47
C ASN A 80 -14.07 -7.55 -9.62
N LYS A 81 -13.56 -7.46 -10.87
CA LYS A 81 -12.22 -6.91 -11.12
C LYS A 81 -12.20 -5.38 -10.96
N GLY A 82 -11.13 -4.87 -10.35
CA GLY A 82 -10.88 -3.46 -10.19
C GLY A 82 -10.74 -2.73 -11.53
N ILE A 83 -11.10 -1.45 -11.54
CA ILE A 83 -10.81 -0.52 -12.64
C ILE A 83 -10.00 0.63 -12.04
N ASN A 84 -8.81 0.85 -12.57
CA ASN A 84 -7.98 1.99 -12.22
C ASN A 84 -8.03 3.02 -13.36
N LEU A 85 -8.02 4.28 -12.99
CA LEU A 85 -8.09 5.44 -13.91
C LEU A 85 -6.81 6.29 -13.75
N PRO A 86 -5.69 5.90 -14.35
CA PRO A 86 -4.43 6.65 -14.21
C PRO A 86 -4.58 8.07 -14.75
N GLY A 87 -4.15 9.05 -13.95
CA GLY A 87 -4.21 10.47 -14.34
C GLY A 87 -5.60 11.13 -14.32
N VAL A 88 -6.66 10.39 -14.00
CA VAL A 88 -8.01 10.92 -13.88
C VAL A 88 -8.28 11.30 -12.42
N ALA A 89 -8.65 12.54 -12.18
CA ALA A 89 -9.06 13.01 -10.86
C ALA A 89 -10.48 12.48 -10.54
N VAL A 90 -10.55 11.33 -9.89
CA VAL A 90 -11.82 10.73 -9.49
C VAL A 90 -12.34 11.43 -8.24
N ASN A 91 -13.54 11.98 -8.30
CA ASN A 91 -14.16 12.67 -7.17
C ASN A 91 -14.92 11.68 -6.26
N VAL A 92 -14.16 10.80 -5.60
CA VAL A 92 -14.70 9.82 -4.63
C VAL A 92 -14.25 10.23 -3.23
N PRO A 93 -15.12 10.21 -2.21
CA PRO A 93 -14.70 10.45 -0.83
C PRO A 93 -13.69 9.38 -0.38
N ALA A 94 -12.83 9.70 0.59
CA ALA A 94 -11.85 8.78 1.14
C ALA A 94 -12.49 7.53 1.74
N LEU A 95 -13.72 7.66 2.28
CA LEU A 95 -14.54 6.57 2.80
C LEU A 95 -15.90 6.58 2.10
N SER A 96 -16.32 5.45 1.55
CA SER A 96 -17.71 5.22 1.14
C SER A 96 -18.59 4.95 2.38
N GLU A 97 -19.92 4.99 2.24
CA GLU A 97 -20.84 4.60 3.31
C GLU A 97 -20.55 3.18 3.82
N LYS A 98 -20.23 2.27 2.91
CA LYS A 98 -19.84 0.90 3.27
C LYS A 98 -18.55 0.87 4.09
N ASP A 99 -17.54 1.66 3.72
CA ASP A 99 -16.28 1.72 4.45
C ASP A 99 -16.46 2.30 5.85
N GLU A 100 -17.39 3.24 6.03
CA GLU A 100 -17.76 3.75 7.35
C GLU A 100 -18.38 2.68 8.23
N ASP A 101 -19.29 1.89 7.69
CA ASP A 101 -19.92 0.77 8.40
C ASP A 101 -18.90 -0.32 8.74
N ASP A 102 -18.01 -0.66 7.81
CA ASP A 102 -16.93 -1.63 8.01
C ASP A 102 -15.94 -1.14 9.08
N LEU A 103 -15.60 0.15 9.10
CA LEU A 103 -14.78 0.77 10.13
C LEU A 103 -15.41 0.65 11.51
N ARG A 104 -16.70 1.00 11.66
CA ARG A 104 -17.44 0.85 12.91
C ARG A 104 -17.44 -0.59 13.40
N TRP A 105 -17.69 -1.52 12.48
CA TRP A 105 -17.65 -2.95 12.81
C TRP A 105 -16.23 -3.38 13.26
N ALA A 106 -15.18 -2.99 12.54
CA ALA A 106 -13.81 -3.31 12.91
C ALA A 106 -13.42 -2.79 14.29
N LEU A 107 -13.84 -1.56 14.63
CA LEU A 107 -13.61 -0.98 15.96
C LEU A 107 -14.33 -1.77 17.06
N ARG A 108 -15.57 -2.21 16.81
CA ARG A 108 -16.38 -2.98 17.76
C ARG A 108 -15.86 -4.39 18.02
N ILE A 109 -15.30 -5.06 17.00
CA ILE A 109 -14.68 -6.38 17.18
C ILE A 109 -13.27 -6.31 17.76
N GLY A 110 -12.72 -5.11 17.93
CA GLY A 110 -11.45 -4.91 18.62
C GLY A 110 -10.23 -4.87 17.73
N ALA A 111 -10.33 -4.44 16.47
CA ALA A 111 -9.15 -4.23 15.63
C ALA A 111 -8.13 -3.28 16.28
N ASP A 112 -6.84 -3.62 16.25
CA ASP A 112 -5.78 -2.83 16.87
C ASP A 112 -5.24 -1.72 15.97
N LEU A 113 -5.38 -1.89 14.65
CA LEU A 113 -4.90 -0.98 13.62
C LEU A 113 -5.93 -0.89 12.49
N ILE A 114 -6.07 0.28 11.89
CA ILE A 114 -6.89 0.49 10.68
C ILE A 114 -5.99 0.95 9.55
N ALA A 115 -6.09 0.33 8.38
CA ALA A 115 -5.40 0.76 7.17
C ALA A 115 -6.40 1.44 6.22
N LEU A 116 -6.15 2.70 5.89
CA LEU A 116 -6.97 3.49 4.97
C LEU A 116 -6.40 3.41 3.57
N SER A 117 -7.20 2.87 2.62
CA SER A 117 -6.82 2.78 1.20
C SER A 117 -7.03 4.11 0.47
N PHE A 118 -6.30 4.28 -0.61
CA PHE A 118 -6.44 5.39 -1.56
C PHE A 118 -6.34 6.79 -0.92
N VAL A 119 -5.49 6.92 0.10
CA VAL A 119 -5.18 8.21 0.72
C VAL A 119 -4.59 9.16 -0.33
N ARG A 120 -5.03 10.42 -0.33
CA ARG A 120 -4.58 11.47 -1.25
C ARG A 120 -3.90 12.63 -0.53
N ASP A 121 -4.37 12.95 0.68
CA ASP A 121 -3.84 14.04 1.50
C ASP A 121 -4.04 13.79 3.00
N ALA A 122 -3.52 14.71 3.82
CA ALA A 122 -3.60 14.64 5.27
C ALA A 122 -5.02 14.75 5.84
N GLN A 123 -5.99 15.26 5.08
CA GLN A 123 -7.35 15.47 5.56
C GLN A 123 -8.17 14.17 5.53
N ASP A 124 -7.77 13.21 4.71
CA ASP A 124 -8.47 11.94 4.57
C ASP A 124 -8.60 11.17 5.91
N VAL A 125 -7.66 11.36 6.87
CA VAL A 125 -7.74 10.75 8.20
C VAL A 125 -8.84 11.34 9.09
N GLN A 126 -9.28 12.58 8.82
CA GLN A 126 -10.21 13.27 9.72
C GLN A 126 -11.55 12.56 9.84
N ARG A 127 -12.07 12.03 8.73
CA ARG A 127 -13.33 11.28 8.75
C ARG A 127 -13.20 9.97 9.54
N VAL A 128 -12.06 9.28 9.42
CA VAL A 128 -11.75 8.08 10.22
C VAL A 128 -11.73 8.42 11.69
N HIS A 129 -11.05 9.49 12.06
CA HIS A 129 -10.97 9.96 13.45
C HIS A 129 -12.33 10.34 14.01
N PHE A 130 -13.17 11.00 13.22
CA PHE A 130 -14.53 11.36 13.63
C PHE A 130 -15.34 10.12 13.99
N ILE A 131 -15.31 9.08 13.14
CA ILE A 131 -16.00 7.82 13.39
C ILE A 131 -15.45 7.10 14.62
N MET A 132 -14.14 7.12 14.81
CA MET A 132 -13.47 6.56 16.00
C MET A 132 -13.95 7.25 17.28
N ASP A 133 -14.14 8.57 17.24
CA ASP A 133 -14.66 9.34 18.40
C ASP A 133 -16.12 9.00 18.69
N GLU A 134 -16.95 8.83 17.66
CA GLU A 134 -18.34 8.38 17.85
C GLU A 134 -18.41 6.96 18.46
N GLU A 135 -17.53 6.05 18.06
CA GLU A 135 -17.46 4.68 18.60
C GLU A 135 -16.71 4.63 19.96
N GLY A 136 -16.13 5.75 20.42
CA GLY A 136 -15.41 5.85 21.69
C GLY A 136 -14.11 5.05 21.73
N ARG A 137 -13.52 4.74 20.57
CA ARG A 137 -12.30 3.94 20.46
C ARG A 137 -11.36 4.49 19.38
N ARG A 138 -10.25 5.07 19.82
CA ARG A 138 -9.15 5.48 18.96
C ARG A 138 -8.13 4.36 18.82
N VAL A 139 -7.75 4.03 17.58
CA VAL A 139 -6.65 3.11 17.24
C VAL A 139 -5.76 3.76 16.18
N PRO A 140 -4.50 3.35 16.06
CA PRO A 140 -3.62 3.91 15.02
C PRO A 140 -4.15 3.67 13.61
N VAL A 141 -3.96 4.67 12.73
CA VAL A 141 -4.36 4.64 11.33
C VAL A 141 -3.14 4.61 10.43
N ILE A 142 -3.10 3.63 9.53
CA ILE A 142 -2.05 3.44 8.52
C ILE A 142 -2.53 4.05 7.20
N ALA A 143 -1.81 5.04 6.65
CA ALA A 143 -2.08 5.53 5.31
C ALA A 143 -1.50 4.59 4.26
N LYS A 144 -2.31 4.11 3.33
CA LYS A 144 -1.83 3.35 2.17
C LYS A 144 -1.48 4.34 1.04
N ILE A 145 -0.20 4.34 0.67
CA ILE A 145 0.34 5.19 -0.40
C ILE A 145 0.18 4.41 -1.71
N GLU A 146 -0.86 4.76 -2.45
CA GLU A 146 -1.35 4.07 -3.65
C GLU A 146 -1.56 5.01 -4.82
N LYS A 147 -1.65 6.32 -4.56
CA LYS A 147 -2.01 7.33 -5.54
C LYS A 147 -0.87 8.33 -5.78
N PRO A 148 -0.73 8.89 -7.01
CA PRO A 148 0.22 9.97 -7.29
C PRO A 148 0.06 11.16 -6.35
N GLN A 149 -1.18 11.55 -6.02
CA GLN A 149 -1.48 12.64 -5.09
C GLN A 149 -0.88 12.39 -3.70
N ALA A 150 -0.93 11.13 -3.21
CA ALA A 150 -0.29 10.78 -1.93
C ALA A 150 1.23 10.93 -1.98
N VAL A 151 1.84 10.71 -3.13
CA VAL A 151 3.29 10.91 -3.31
C VAL A 151 3.66 12.39 -3.28
N ASP A 152 2.82 13.25 -3.85
CA ASP A 152 3.00 14.70 -3.85
C ASP A 152 2.82 15.29 -2.44
N HIS A 153 1.90 14.75 -1.64
CA HIS A 153 1.58 15.17 -0.27
C HIS A 153 2.20 14.29 0.84
N LEU A 154 3.25 13.54 0.51
CA LEU A 154 3.78 12.46 1.34
C LEU A 154 4.17 12.91 2.76
N GLU A 155 4.85 14.05 2.91
CA GLU A 155 5.27 14.56 4.23
C GLU A 155 4.07 14.91 5.12
N GLU A 156 3.05 15.54 4.56
CA GLU A 156 1.83 15.93 5.27
C GLU A 156 1.03 14.70 5.71
N ILE A 157 0.95 13.68 4.84
CA ILE A 157 0.30 12.41 5.15
C ILE A 157 1.04 11.70 6.28
N ILE A 158 2.37 11.59 6.20
CA ILE A 158 3.16 10.94 7.25
C ILE A 158 3.02 11.67 8.59
N ASP A 159 2.90 12.99 8.59
CA ASP A 159 2.67 13.75 9.82
C ASP A 159 1.30 13.46 10.44
N ALA A 160 0.25 13.42 9.61
CA ALA A 160 -1.14 13.28 10.05
C ALA A 160 -1.52 11.84 10.47
N PHE A 161 -0.92 10.82 9.87
CA PHE A 161 -1.20 9.42 10.15
C PHE A 161 -0.22 8.82 11.15
N ASP A 162 -0.56 7.68 11.74
CA ASP A 162 0.28 6.98 12.72
C ASP A 162 1.36 6.11 12.08
N ALA A 163 1.10 5.61 10.87
CA ALA A 163 2.02 4.79 10.07
C ALA A 163 1.68 4.92 8.59
N ILE A 164 2.56 4.42 7.72
CA ILE A 164 2.29 4.32 6.28
C ILE A 164 2.52 2.92 5.75
N MET A 165 1.87 2.60 4.64
CA MET A 165 2.11 1.40 3.85
C MET A 165 2.36 1.81 2.39
N VAL A 166 3.50 1.42 1.86
CA VAL A 166 3.80 1.56 0.42
C VAL A 166 3.19 0.38 -0.30
N ALA A 167 2.01 0.57 -0.90
CA ALA A 167 1.26 -0.46 -1.60
C ALA A 167 1.65 -0.45 -3.10
N ARG A 168 2.75 -1.15 -3.41
CA ARG A 168 3.43 -1.06 -4.70
C ARG A 168 2.61 -1.55 -5.88
N GLY A 169 1.69 -2.49 -5.66
CA GLY A 169 0.77 -2.99 -6.70
C GLY A 169 -0.07 -1.87 -7.28
N ASP A 170 -0.89 -1.22 -6.43
CA ASP A 170 -1.75 -0.12 -6.84
C ASP A 170 -0.94 1.10 -7.32
N LEU A 171 0.16 1.40 -6.61
CA LEU A 171 1.04 2.51 -6.99
C LEU A 171 1.67 2.30 -8.38
N GLY A 172 2.06 1.06 -8.73
CA GLY A 172 2.63 0.71 -10.03
C GLY A 172 1.61 0.66 -11.16
N VAL A 173 0.32 0.65 -10.83
CA VAL A 173 -0.77 0.84 -11.80
C VAL A 173 -0.99 2.31 -12.10
N GLU A 174 -0.79 3.16 -11.11
CA GLU A 174 -1.05 4.61 -11.19
C GLU A 174 0.18 5.43 -11.64
N LEU A 175 1.39 4.93 -11.40
CA LEU A 175 2.66 5.56 -11.75
C LEU A 175 3.45 4.71 -12.76
N PRO A 176 4.38 5.30 -13.52
CA PRO A 176 5.37 4.53 -14.26
C PRO A 176 6.13 3.56 -13.34
N LEU A 177 6.27 2.29 -13.76
CA LEU A 177 6.85 1.23 -12.93
C LEU A 177 8.24 1.60 -12.40
N GLU A 178 9.05 2.29 -13.21
CA GLU A 178 10.39 2.77 -12.85
C GLU A 178 10.40 3.83 -11.74
N ALA A 179 9.27 4.50 -11.49
CA ALA A 179 9.14 5.48 -10.41
C ALA A 179 8.90 4.82 -9.04
N VAL A 180 8.27 3.65 -9.01
CA VAL A 180 7.83 2.97 -7.77
C VAL A 180 8.99 2.72 -6.80
N PRO A 181 10.17 2.20 -7.21
CA PRO A 181 11.29 1.97 -6.28
C PRO A 181 11.81 3.27 -5.65
N ILE A 182 11.80 4.38 -6.39
CA ILE A 182 12.23 5.68 -5.87
C ILE A 182 11.23 6.24 -4.86
N VAL A 183 9.93 6.11 -5.15
CA VAL A 183 8.85 6.48 -4.22
C VAL A 183 8.94 5.67 -2.94
N GLN A 184 9.16 4.35 -3.03
CA GLN A 184 9.36 3.49 -1.86
C GLN A 184 10.50 4.01 -0.97
N LYS A 185 11.68 4.25 -1.53
CA LYS A 185 12.84 4.74 -0.79
C LYS A 185 12.56 6.08 -0.11
N LYS A 186 11.93 7.01 -0.83
CA LYS A 186 11.53 8.32 -0.30
C LYS A 186 10.53 8.19 0.84
N ALA A 187 9.51 7.35 0.68
CA ALA A 187 8.49 7.13 1.70
C ALA A 187 9.07 6.50 2.98
N VAL A 188 9.93 5.48 2.84
CA VAL A 188 10.63 4.84 3.96
C VAL A 188 11.54 5.85 4.68
N GLU A 189 12.32 6.64 3.94
CA GLU A 189 13.19 7.67 4.53
C GLU A 189 12.38 8.70 5.33
N PHE A 190 11.29 9.23 4.78
CA PHE A 190 10.46 10.22 5.46
C PHE A 190 9.77 9.63 6.70
N ALA A 191 9.21 8.43 6.61
CA ALA A 191 8.62 7.76 7.76
C ALA A 191 9.64 7.58 8.90
N ARG A 192 10.86 7.12 8.59
CA ARG A 192 11.95 7.01 9.55
C ARG A 192 12.33 8.36 10.16
N ARG A 193 12.39 9.44 9.38
CA ARG A 193 12.67 10.81 9.90
C ARG A 193 11.63 11.25 10.91
N MET A 194 10.37 10.91 10.70
CA MET A 194 9.25 11.27 11.56
C MET A 194 8.97 10.25 12.67
N ALA A 195 9.77 9.18 12.76
CA ALA A 195 9.59 8.07 13.71
C ALA A 195 8.20 7.42 13.60
N LYS A 196 7.72 7.27 12.35
CA LYS A 196 6.48 6.58 12.00
C LYS A 196 6.82 5.21 11.41
N PRO A 197 6.10 4.14 11.79
CA PRO A 197 6.26 2.83 11.16
C PRO A 197 5.94 2.86 9.67
N VAL A 198 6.68 2.07 8.89
CA VAL A 198 6.46 1.91 7.46
C VAL A 198 6.44 0.44 7.06
N ILE A 199 5.40 0.07 6.32
CA ILE A 199 5.19 -1.27 5.76
C ILE A 199 5.46 -1.20 4.26
N VAL A 200 6.27 -2.12 3.72
CA VAL A 200 6.40 -2.32 2.27
C VAL A 200 5.57 -3.53 1.88
N ALA A 201 4.65 -3.33 0.94
CA ALA A 201 3.61 -4.29 0.61
C ALA A 201 3.52 -4.58 -0.88
N THR A 202 2.89 -5.72 -1.18
CA THR A 202 2.53 -6.26 -2.49
C THR A 202 3.70 -6.71 -3.36
N GLN A 203 3.49 -7.85 -4.03
CA GLN A 203 4.43 -8.46 -4.97
C GLN A 203 5.84 -8.67 -4.36
N MET A 204 5.89 -9.10 -3.08
CA MET A 204 7.18 -9.33 -2.41
C MET A 204 7.78 -10.67 -2.82
N LEU A 205 6.99 -11.75 -2.78
CA LEU A 205 7.34 -13.11 -3.18
C LEU A 205 6.25 -13.71 -4.08
N GLU A 206 5.72 -12.93 -5.00
CA GLU A 206 4.55 -13.22 -5.85
C GLU A 206 4.63 -14.57 -6.55
N SER A 207 5.82 -14.96 -7.03
CA SER A 207 6.02 -16.26 -7.69
C SER A 207 5.73 -17.44 -6.76
N MET A 208 5.79 -17.25 -5.44
CA MET A 208 5.49 -18.28 -4.46
C MET A 208 3.98 -18.55 -4.27
N ILE A 209 3.11 -17.81 -4.95
CA ILE A 209 1.70 -18.23 -5.10
C ILE A 209 1.64 -19.65 -5.70
N ASP A 210 2.43 -19.90 -6.73
CA ASP A 210 2.43 -21.15 -7.47
C ASP A 210 3.70 -22.00 -7.30
N ASN A 211 4.81 -21.42 -6.84
CA ASN A 211 6.11 -22.08 -6.72
C ASN A 211 6.59 -22.21 -5.27
N PRO A 212 7.28 -23.30 -4.92
CA PRO A 212 7.78 -23.51 -3.54
C PRO A 212 8.99 -22.64 -3.17
N VAL A 213 9.59 -21.92 -4.13
CA VAL A 213 10.74 -21.05 -3.94
C VAL A 213 10.56 -19.75 -4.73
N PRO A 214 11.04 -18.61 -4.20
CA PRO A 214 10.96 -17.33 -4.91
C PRO A 214 12.02 -17.23 -6.01
N THR A 215 11.87 -16.25 -6.86
CA THR A 215 12.93 -15.82 -7.77
C THR A 215 14.04 -15.09 -7.00
N ARG A 216 15.23 -15.00 -7.62
CA ARG A 216 16.33 -14.21 -7.06
C ARG A 216 16.03 -12.72 -7.01
N ALA A 217 15.23 -12.22 -7.96
CA ALA A 217 14.79 -10.83 -8.00
C ALA A 217 13.89 -10.50 -6.80
N GLU A 218 12.92 -11.36 -6.48
CA GLU A 218 12.04 -11.21 -5.31
C GLU A 218 12.83 -11.27 -4.00
N THR A 219 13.76 -12.23 -3.88
CA THR A 219 14.64 -12.32 -2.71
C THR A 219 15.44 -11.02 -2.52
N SER A 220 15.97 -10.47 -3.62
CA SER A 220 16.69 -9.19 -3.60
C SER A 220 15.78 -8.01 -3.26
N ASP A 221 14.53 -8.04 -3.70
CA ASP A 221 13.55 -6.99 -3.42
C ASP A 221 13.17 -6.95 -1.94
N VAL A 222 12.89 -8.11 -1.31
CA VAL A 222 12.66 -8.19 0.13
C VAL A 222 13.86 -7.65 0.91
N ALA A 223 15.07 -8.12 0.58
CA ALA A 223 16.30 -7.65 1.23
C ALA A 223 16.48 -6.13 1.05
N ASN A 224 16.15 -5.59 -0.12
CA ASN A 224 16.24 -4.16 -0.39
C ASN A 224 15.23 -3.35 0.44
N ALA A 225 14.00 -3.83 0.63
CA ALA A 225 13.02 -3.18 1.51
C ALA A 225 13.51 -3.10 2.97
N VAL A 226 14.15 -4.17 3.47
CA VAL A 226 14.78 -4.18 4.80
C VAL A 226 15.92 -3.17 4.86
N LEU A 227 16.80 -3.14 3.85
CA LEU A 227 17.94 -2.21 3.78
C LEU A 227 17.51 -0.75 3.57
N ASP A 228 16.36 -0.49 2.97
CA ASP A 228 15.76 0.84 2.95
C ASP A 228 15.35 1.30 4.36
N GLY A 229 15.12 0.36 5.27
CA GLY A 229 14.74 0.59 6.66
C GLY A 229 13.25 0.45 6.92
N ALA A 230 12.55 -0.38 6.15
CA ALA A 230 11.15 -0.73 6.45
C ALA A 230 11.02 -1.37 7.84
N ASP A 231 9.88 -1.15 8.50
CA ASP A 231 9.55 -1.77 9.80
C ASP A 231 8.89 -3.13 9.61
N ALA A 232 8.20 -3.32 8.50
CA ALA A 232 7.57 -4.58 8.15
C ALA A 232 7.52 -4.76 6.62
N VAL A 233 7.48 -6.00 6.19
CA VAL A 233 7.17 -6.43 4.83
C VAL A 233 5.91 -7.28 4.86
N MET A 234 5.05 -7.15 3.85
CA MET A 234 3.73 -7.79 3.84
C MET A 234 3.60 -8.78 2.68
N LEU A 235 3.11 -9.97 3.00
CA LEU A 235 2.62 -10.96 2.04
C LEU A 235 1.10 -10.80 1.87
N SER A 236 0.59 -11.00 0.67
CA SER A 236 -0.82 -10.86 0.30
C SER A 236 -1.35 -12.15 -0.30
N GLY A 237 -1.43 -12.23 -1.62
CA GLY A 237 -1.87 -13.40 -2.37
C GLY A 237 -1.04 -14.64 -2.08
N GLU A 238 0.25 -14.46 -1.81
CA GLU A 238 1.20 -15.52 -1.48
C GLU A 238 0.74 -16.38 -0.29
N THR A 239 0.07 -15.76 0.68
CA THR A 239 -0.47 -16.45 1.86
C THR A 239 -1.96 -16.75 1.76
N SER A 240 -2.76 -15.85 1.16
CA SER A 240 -4.22 -15.95 1.18
C SER A 240 -4.79 -16.94 0.17
N VAL A 241 -4.14 -17.07 -0.99
CA VAL A 241 -4.55 -17.95 -2.11
C VAL A 241 -3.42 -18.83 -2.64
N GLY A 242 -2.18 -18.62 -2.15
CA GLY A 242 -1.01 -19.36 -2.58
C GLY A 242 -1.03 -20.84 -2.17
N LYS A 243 -0.30 -21.66 -2.91
CA LYS A 243 -0.17 -23.10 -2.66
C LYS A 243 0.75 -23.41 -1.47
N TYR A 244 1.60 -22.46 -1.06
CA TYR A 244 2.67 -22.65 -0.07
C TYR A 244 2.63 -21.60 1.06
N PRO A 245 1.48 -21.37 1.74
CA PRO A 245 1.31 -20.22 2.64
C PRO A 245 2.27 -20.22 3.84
N VAL A 246 2.56 -21.38 4.44
CA VAL A 246 3.52 -21.47 5.56
C VAL A 246 4.94 -21.27 5.06
N GLN A 247 5.30 -21.94 3.97
CA GLN A 247 6.65 -21.89 3.41
C GLN A 247 7.05 -20.48 2.95
N VAL A 248 6.10 -19.69 2.41
CA VAL A 248 6.39 -18.33 1.98
C VAL A 248 6.69 -17.41 3.17
N VAL A 249 5.97 -17.58 4.29
CA VAL A 249 6.27 -16.83 5.54
C VAL A 249 7.64 -17.19 6.07
N GLU A 250 7.97 -18.50 6.14
CA GLU A 250 9.30 -18.95 6.57
C GLU A 250 10.41 -18.45 5.64
N THR A 251 10.15 -18.39 4.34
CA THR A 251 11.12 -17.87 3.37
C THR A 251 11.31 -16.37 3.55
N MET A 252 10.24 -15.62 3.73
CA MET A 252 10.29 -14.19 4.04
C MET A 252 11.13 -13.94 5.31
N ALA A 253 10.83 -14.67 6.39
CA ALA A 253 11.56 -14.55 7.65
C ALA A 253 13.06 -14.80 7.46
N ARG A 254 13.45 -15.89 6.76
CA ARG A 254 14.88 -16.18 6.50
C ARG A 254 15.58 -15.10 5.70
N ILE A 255 14.90 -14.46 4.74
CA ILE A 255 15.47 -13.34 3.96
C ILE A 255 15.68 -12.13 4.87
N VAL A 256 14.69 -11.80 5.69
CA VAL A 256 14.76 -10.69 6.65
C VAL A 256 15.89 -10.92 7.64
N ASP A 257 15.89 -12.08 8.34
CA ASP A 257 16.90 -12.42 9.33
C ASP A 257 18.31 -12.36 8.75
N SER A 258 18.53 -12.97 7.57
CA SER A 258 19.84 -12.93 6.90
C SER A 258 20.26 -11.52 6.51
N THR A 259 19.31 -10.68 6.10
CA THR A 259 19.59 -9.28 5.72
C THR A 259 19.92 -8.46 6.96
N GLU A 260 19.23 -8.64 8.06
CA GLU A 260 19.52 -7.97 9.33
C GLU A 260 20.83 -8.42 9.93
N GLU A 261 21.13 -9.72 9.92
CA GLU A 261 22.39 -10.25 10.46
C GLU A 261 23.63 -9.72 9.70
N HIS A 262 23.53 -9.52 8.38
CA HIS A 262 24.69 -9.24 7.53
C HIS A 262 24.66 -7.87 6.84
N GLY A 263 23.62 -7.08 7.04
CA GLY A 263 23.39 -5.87 6.24
C GLY A 263 22.93 -4.63 6.98
N LEU A 264 22.66 -4.68 8.29
CA LEU A 264 22.14 -3.52 9.03
C LEU A 264 23.08 -2.29 8.97
N ASP A 265 24.39 -2.52 8.89
CA ASP A 265 25.40 -1.47 8.72
C ASP A 265 25.31 -0.74 7.37
N ARG A 266 24.59 -1.30 6.40
CA ARG A 266 24.35 -0.71 5.07
C ARG A 266 23.10 0.16 5.02
N ILE A 267 22.25 0.11 6.04
CA ILE A 267 21.10 1.01 6.12
C ILE A 267 21.63 2.44 6.21
N ALA A 268 21.14 3.30 5.32
CA ALA A 268 21.57 4.68 5.29
C ALA A 268 21.35 5.37 6.66
N PRO A 269 22.41 6.01 7.22
CA PRO A 269 22.25 6.72 8.48
C PRO A 269 21.19 7.81 8.35
N LEU A 270 20.36 7.90 9.38
CA LEU A 270 19.34 8.93 9.43
C LEU A 270 19.98 10.26 9.81
N ASN A 271 20.34 11.08 8.81
CA ASN A 271 20.93 12.40 9.02
C ASN A 271 19.87 13.39 9.50
N VAL A 272 19.45 13.26 10.76
CA VAL A 272 18.47 14.13 11.41
C VAL A 272 19.10 14.85 12.58
N THR A 273 19.07 16.18 12.56
CA THR A 273 19.42 16.97 13.74
C THR A 273 18.26 16.89 14.74
N PRO A 274 18.49 16.41 15.98
CA PRO A 274 17.46 16.36 16.99
C PRO A 274 16.89 17.75 17.26
N ARG A 275 15.56 17.91 17.19
CA ARG A 275 14.87 19.17 17.46
C ARG A 275 14.33 19.27 18.90
N THR A 276 14.41 18.17 19.66
CA THR A 276 13.91 18.08 21.03
C THR A 276 14.97 17.45 21.94
N GLN A 277 14.90 17.73 23.23
CA GLN A 277 15.77 17.14 24.25
C GLN A 277 15.64 15.59 24.24
N GLY A 278 14.42 15.05 24.17
CA GLY A 278 14.19 13.61 24.09
C GLY A 278 14.81 12.98 22.84
N GLY A 279 14.73 13.67 21.69
CA GLY A 279 15.39 13.22 20.46
C GLY A 279 16.91 13.19 20.58
N ALA A 280 17.52 14.20 21.22
CA ALA A 280 18.96 14.24 21.45
C ALA A 280 19.42 13.12 22.41
N ILE A 281 18.69 12.90 23.49
CA ILE A 281 18.99 11.84 24.47
C ILE A 281 18.88 10.46 23.84
N THR A 282 17.80 10.18 23.08
CA THR A 282 17.61 8.88 22.44
C THR A 282 18.67 8.58 21.38
N MET A 283 19.10 9.59 20.61
CA MET A 283 20.19 9.45 19.65
C MET A 283 21.52 9.15 20.34
N ALA A 284 21.87 9.93 21.36
CA ALA A 284 23.08 9.72 22.14
C ALA A 284 23.09 8.34 22.82
N ALA A 285 21.95 7.88 23.34
CA ALA A 285 21.83 6.57 23.98
C ALA A 285 22.16 5.42 23.00
N VAL A 286 21.66 5.49 21.77
CA VAL A 286 21.97 4.51 20.73
C VAL A 286 23.44 4.55 20.33
N GLU A 287 24.02 5.73 20.15
CA GLU A 287 25.46 5.89 19.85
C GLU A 287 26.35 5.32 20.94
N VAL A 288 26.07 5.67 22.20
CA VAL A 288 26.81 5.13 23.36
C VAL A 288 26.67 3.63 23.44
N ALA A 289 25.45 3.10 23.27
CA ALA A 289 25.20 1.65 23.32
C ALA A 289 25.98 0.91 22.23
N ASN A 290 26.04 1.42 21.02
CA ASN A 290 26.85 0.87 19.93
C ASN A 290 28.36 0.91 20.28
N PHE A 291 28.83 2.04 20.82
CA PHE A 291 30.23 2.21 21.19
C PHE A 291 30.69 1.22 22.29
N VAL A 292 29.88 1.05 23.34
CA VAL A 292 30.20 0.14 24.44
C VAL A 292 29.80 -1.32 24.13
N ARG A 293 29.25 -1.59 22.96
CA ARG A 293 28.75 -2.91 22.54
C ARG A 293 27.74 -3.48 23.55
N ALA A 294 26.76 -2.67 23.94
CA ALA A 294 25.71 -3.07 24.85
C ALA A 294 24.95 -4.30 24.30
N LYS A 295 24.51 -5.19 25.20
CA LYS A 295 23.73 -6.38 24.79
C LYS A 295 22.28 -6.02 24.51
N TYR A 296 21.74 -5.03 25.22
CA TYR A 296 20.35 -4.59 25.13
C TYR A 296 20.26 -3.09 25.38
N LEU A 297 19.24 -2.45 24.78
CA LEU A 297 18.77 -1.11 25.11
C LEU A 297 17.42 -1.25 25.82
N CYS A 298 17.39 -0.98 27.13
CA CYS A 298 16.14 -1.00 27.88
C CYS A 298 15.50 0.39 27.84
N ILE A 299 14.26 0.49 27.35
CA ILE A 299 13.58 1.75 27.10
C ILE A 299 12.34 1.85 27.99
N PHE A 300 12.39 2.73 29.00
CA PHE A 300 11.22 3.04 29.79
C PHE A 300 10.44 4.17 29.12
N THR A 301 9.21 3.91 28.72
CA THR A 301 8.37 4.86 28.00
C THR A 301 6.90 4.69 28.38
N GLU A 302 6.18 5.78 28.55
CA GLU A 302 4.74 5.77 28.82
C GLU A 302 3.93 5.77 27.52
N SER A 303 4.31 6.59 26.55
CA SER A 303 3.61 6.76 25.27
C SER A 303 4.20 5.97 24.09
N GLY A 304 5.34 5.28 24.31
CA GLY A 304 6.10 4.63 23.23
C GLY A 304 6.99 5.59 22.42
N ASP A 305 6.97 6.91 22.68
CA ASP A 305 7.69 7.89 21.88
C ASP A 305 9.21 7.66 21.89
N SER A 306 9.80 7.39 23.05
CA SER A 306 11.25 7.10 23.16
C SER A 306 11.63 5.83 22.38
N ALA A 307 10.79 4.81 22.44
CA ALA A 307 11.02 3.56 21.70
C ALA A 307 10.98 3.81 20.18
N ARG A 308 9.97 4.52 19.67
CA ARG A 308 9.90 4.90 18.25
C ARG A 308 11.09 5.73 17.80
N ARG A 309 11.53 6.70 18.61
CA ARG A 309 12.71 7.53 18.33
C ARG A 309 14.01 6.76 18.28
N MET A 310 14.16 5.72 19.09
CA MET A 310 15.33 4.84 19.05
C MET A 310 15.26 3.85 17.89
N SER A 311 14.11 3.21 17.67
CA SER A 311 13.94 2.17 16.65
C SER A 311 14.20 2.68 15.24
N ARG A 312 13.84 3.95 14.95
CA ARG A 312 14.12 4.56 13.63
C ARG A 312 15.61 4.66 13.28
N LEU A 313 16.50 4.60 14.27
CA LEU A 313 17.95 4.65 14.06
C LEU A 313 18.52 3.31 13.58
N ARG A 314 17.72 2.25 13.63
CA ARG A 314 18.10 0.90 13.14
C ARG A 314 19.39 0.38 13.76
N SER A 315 19.54 0.52 15.08
CA SER A 315 20.64 -0.11 15.81
C SER A 315 20.54 -1.64 15.72
N SER A 316 21.69 -2.30 15.60
CA SER A 316 21.78 -3.76 15.72
C SER A 316 21.57 -4.28 17.16
N ILE A 317 21.50 -3.39 18.15
CA ILE A 317 21.30 -3.75 19.54
C ILE A 317 19.81 -3.93 19.80
N PRO A 318 19.38 -5.11 20.30
CA PRO A 318 17.97 -5.36 20.63
C PRO A 318 17.44 -4.36 21.65
N MET A 319 16.22 -3.89 21.42
CA MET A 319 15.50 -2.94 22.28
C MET A 319 14.44 -3.68 23.08
N LEU A 320 14.39 -3.41 24.40
CA LEU A 320 13.44 -3.99 25.35
C LEU A 320 12.64 -2.89 26.04
#